data_68c018121c5fadc669522c50a174e5d2
#
_entry.id   68c018121c5fadc669522c50a174e5d2
#
_cell.length_a   1.000
_cell.length_b   1.000
_cell.length_c   1.000
_cell.angle_alpha   90.00
_cell.angle_beta   90.00
_cell.angle_gamma   90.00
#
_symmetry.space_group_name_H-M   'P 1'
#
loop_
_entity.id
_entity.type
_entity.pdbx_description
1 polymer ?
#
loop_
_entity_poly.entity_id
_entity_poly.type
_entity_poly.pdbx_seq_one_letter_code
_entity_poly.pdbx_strand_id
1 'polypeptide(L)'
;MRMAKLFFMLAVLGMIQKQTLGAQNNNVTSKIRVQIHIIADSSNSLRADLEVPAGTSARDLMERLFKISYVDFSRRFVNGIAGFVIGRGEKKFWRLEIDGKDAEVGIAEIKISQPMRLRWVMTAYK
;
A
#
# COMPACT_ATOMS: atom_id res chain seq x y z
N MET A 1 41.88 15.33 29.45
CA MET A 1 41.49 15.22 29.13
C MET A 1 41.17 15.13 28.42
N ARG A 2 41.25 15.23 28.45
CA ARG A 2 40.70 15.18 27.86
C ARG A 2 40.42 14.76 26.87
N MET A 3 40.54 14.71 26.72
CA MET A 3 40.14 14.44 25.96
C MET A 3 39.64 13.92 25.38
N ALA A 4 39.48 13.83 25.68
CA ALA A 4 38.84 13.49 25.17
C ALA A 4 38.25 13.36 24.58
N LYS A 5 38.27 13.57 24.74
CA LYS A 5 37.60 13.64 24.16
C LYS A 5 37.42 13.52 23.09
N LEU A 6 37.92 13.57 23.19
CA LEU A 6 37.67 13.51 22.21
C LEU A 6 37.50 12.84 21.46
N PHE A 7 37.41 12.63 21.52
CA PHE A 7 37.09 11.93 20.76
C PHE A 7 36.45 11.48 20.41
N PHE A 8 36.06 11.67 20.67
CA PHE A 8 35.20 11.32 20.23
C PHE A 8 34.71 11.49 19.45
N MET A 9 35.02 12.00 19.71
CA MET A 9 34.33 12.20 18.90
C MET A 9 34.49 11.87 17.82
N LEU A 10 34.93 11.80 17.71
CA LEU A 10 34.94 11.39 16.66
C LEU A 10 34.54 10.59 16.11
N ALA A 11 34.34 10.34 16.50
CA ALA A 11 33.79 9.62 15.99
C ALA A 11 33.03 9.55 15.61
N VAL A 12 32.69 9.97 15.82
CA VAL A 12 31.67 10.00 15.33
C VAL A 12 31.64 10.17 14.34
N LEU A 13 31.97 10.59 14.27
CA LEU A 13 31.73 10.71 13.24
C LEU A 13 31.79 10.10 12.40
N GLY A 14 32.07 9.88 12.49
CA GLY A 14 31.86 9.21 11.62
C GLY A 14 31.34 8.55 11.33
N MET A 15 30.92 8.31 11.67
CA MET A 15 30.08 7.59 11.30
C MET A 15 29.38 7.73 10.73
N ILE A 16 29.38 8.25 10.78
CA ILE A 16 28.53 8.30 10.07
C ILE A 16 28.63 8.08 9.03
N GLN A 17 29.06 8.04 8.92
CA GLN A 17 28.88 7.77 7.84
C GLN A 17 28.87 7.06 7.18
N LYS A 18 29.04 6.77 7.31
CA LYS A 18 28.75 6.00 6.58
C LYS A 18 28.23 5.56 6.12
N GLN A 19 27.77 5.65 6.24
CA GLN A 19 27.06 5.36 5.71
C GLN A 19 26.77 5.20 4.98
N THR A 20 27.03 5.38 5.05
CA THR A 20 26.55 5.39 4.26
C THR A 20 26.62 5.06 3.42
N LEU A 21 26.86 5.04 3.35
CA LEU A 21 26.68 4.74 2.48
C LEU A 21 26.49 4.26 1.75
N GLY A 22 26.48 4.34 1.71
CA GLY A 22 25.91 3.92 0.97
C GLY A 22 25.86 3.29 0.48
N ALA A 23 25.84 3.08 0.55
CA ALA A 23 25.53 2.44 0.01
C ALA A 23 25.13 1.91 -0.31
N GLN A 24 25.05 1.85 -0.15
CA GLN A 24 24.49 1.28 -0.55
C GLN A 24 23.78 1.04 -1.17
N ASN A 25 23.58 1.28 -1.29
CA ASN A 25 22.75 1.20 -1.83
C ASN A 25 22.42 0.62 -2.92
N ASN A 26 22.72 0.33 -3.29
CA ASN A 26 22.69 -0.44 -4.47
C ASN A 26 21.66 -1.49 -4.50
N ASN A 27 21.30 -1.95 -3.35
CA ASN A 27 20.26 -2.93 -3.19
C ASN A 27 18.97 -2.29 -2.80
N VAL A 28 18.94 -1.00 -2.89
CA VAL A 28 17.75 -0.26 -2.51
C VAL A 28 16.68 -0.50 -3.55
N THR A 29 15.57 -1.06 -3.13
CA THR A 29 14.42 -1.22 -3.99
C THR A 29 13.83 0.14 -4.27
N SER A 30 13.51 0.40 -5.52
CA SER A 30 12.84 1.63 -5.90
C SER A 30 11.52 1.76 -5.18
N LYS A 31 11.21 2.97 -4.76
CA LYS A 31 9.93 3.28 -4.12
C LYS A 31 8.94 3.72 -5.17
N ILE A 32 7.77 3.19 -5.10
CA ILE A 32 6.70 3.45 -6.05
C ILE A 32 5.58 4.18 -5.34
N ARG A 33 5.11 5.26 -5.90
CA ARG A 33 4.00 6.01 -5.33
C ARG A 33 2.68 5.34 -5.65
N VAL A 34 1.86 5.19 -4.61
CA VAL A 34 0.55 4.57 -4.75
C VAL A 34 -0.47 5.48 -4.09
N GLN A 35 -1.57 5.68 -4.77
CA GLN A 35 -2.73 6.38 -4.22
C GLN A 35 -3.87 5.38 -4.13
N ILE A 36 -4.51 5.33 -2.98
CA ILE A 36 -5.63 4.42 -2.76
C ILE A 36 -6.83 5.26 -2.40
N HIS A 37 -7.94 5.02 -3.08
CA HIS A 37 -9.18 5.74 -2.83
C HIS A 37 -10.28 4.70 -2.66
N ILE A 38 -10.96 4.74 -1.53
CA ILE A 38 -12.02 3.80 -1.21
C ILE A 38 -13.30 4.59 -1.07
N ILE A 39 -14.29 4.28 -1.87
CA ILE A 39 -15.58 4.98 -1.87
C ILE A 39 -16.67 3.98 -1.54
N ALA A 40 -17.17 4.05 -0.31
CA ALA A 40 -18.25 3.18 0.12
C ALA A 40 -19.61 3.74 -0.31
N ASP A 41 -19.77 5.05 -0.22
CA ASP A 41 -20.98 5.74 -0.67
C ASP A 41 -20.67 7.23 -0.78
N SER A 42 -21.69 8.04 -1.04
CA SER A 42 -21.48 9.47 -1.28
C SER A 42 -20.95 10.21 -0.04
N SER A 43 -21.11 9.63 1.14
CA SER A 43 -20.70 10.27 2.39
C SER A 43 -19.47 9.63 3.03
N ASN A 44 -19.05 8.47 2.54
CA ASN A 44 -17.98 7.71 3.16
C ASN A 44 -16.91 7.35 2.15
N SER A 45 -15.76 7.97 2.29
CA SER A 45 -14.61 7.65 1.46
C SER A 45 -13.33 7.81 2.28
N LEU A 46 -12.30 7.10 1.86
CA LEU A 46 -10.99 7.13 2.49
C LEU A 46 -9.93 7.25 1.40
N ARG A 47 -8.84 7.90 1.74
CA ARG A 47 -7.69 8.03 0.84
C ARG A 47 -6.42 7.68 1.57
N ALA A 48 -5.49 7.10 0.85
CA ALA A 48 -4.14 6.88 1.34
C ALA A 48 -3.16 7.20 0.22
N ASP A 49 -2.10 7.88 0.57
CA ASP A 49 -1.05 8.29 -0.36
C ASP A 49 0.25 7.81 0.26
N LEU A 50 0.96 6.93 -0.42
CA LEU A 50 2.16 6.34 0.19
C LEU A 50 3.12 5.85 -0.88
N GLU A 51 4.30 5.44 -0.42
CA GLU A 51 5.30 4.83 -1.28
C GLU A 51 5.55 3.41 -0.81
N VAL A 52 5.70 2.50 -1.76
CA VAL A 52 5.95 1.09 -1.46
C VAL A 52 7.11 0.60 -2.32
N PRO A 53 7.79 -0.45 -1.90
CA PRO A 53 8.82 -1.05 -2.73
C PRO A 53 8.23 -1.58 -4.03
N ALA A 54 8.98 -1.46 -5.11
CA ALA A 54 8.55 -2.03 -6.39
C ALA A 54 8.32 -3.53 -6.24
N GLY A 55 7.24 -4.02 -6.83
CA GLY A 55 6.89 -5.44 -6.75
C GLY A 55 5.98 -5.78 -5.58
N THR A 56 5.57 -4.78 -4.80
CA THR A 56 4.67 -5.02 -3.67
C THR A 56 3.34 -5.57 -4.18
N SER A 57 2.84 -6.62 -3.53
CA SER A 57 1.52 -7.15 -3.83
C SER A 57 0.45 -6.14 -3.41
N ALA A 58 -0.44 -5.80 -4.34
CA ALA A 58 -1.51 -4.86 -4.02
C ALA A 58 -2.43 -5.42 -2.94
N ARG A 59 -2.69 -6.73 -2.97
CA ARG A 59 -3.52 -7.35 -1.93
C ARG A 59 -2.85 -7.23 -0.55
N ASP A 60 -1.57 -7.54 -0.48
CA ASP A 60 -0.84 -7.45 0.79
C ASP A 60 -0.84 -6.02 1.31
N LEU A 61 -0.69 -5.05 0.43
CA LEU A 61 -0.73 -3.66 0.83
C LEU A 61 -2.10 -3.28 1.38
N MET A 62 -3.17 -3.66 0.70
CA MET A 62 -4.52 -3.39 1.16
C MET A 62 -4.77 -4.01 2.54
N GLU A 63 -4.32 -5.27 2.72
CA GLU A 63 -4.51 -5.96 4.00
C GLU A 63 -3.73 -5.30 5.13
N ARG A 64 -2.60 -4.68 4.82
CA ARG A 64 -1.80 -4.00 5.82
C ARG A 64 -2.42 -2.67 6.25
N LEU A 65 -3.07 -1.99 5.32
CA LEU A 65 -3.59 -0.65 5.58
C LEU A 65 -5.02 -0.66 6.11
N PHE A 66 -5.82 -1.61 5.70
CA PHE A 66 -7.25 -1.62 6.00
C PHE A 66 -7.70 -3.00 6.41
N LYS A 67 -8.79 -3.03 7.15
CA LYS A 67 -9.44 -4.31 7.43
C LYS A 67 -10.16 -4.75 6.17
N ILE A 68 -9.72 -5.87 5.62
CA ILE A 68 -10.29 -6.42 4.39
C ILE A 68 -10.98 -7.73 4.73
N SER A 69 -12.18 -7.93 4.22
CA SER A 69 -12.84 -9.23 4.31
C SER A 69 -13.14 -9.74 2.93
N TYR A 70 -13.21 -11.05 2.81
CA TYR A 70 -13.34 -11.73 1.53
C TYR A 70 -14.53 -12.66 1.55
N VAL A 71 -15.00 -12.98 0.34
CA VAL A 71 -16.13 -13.90 0.19
C VAL A 71 -15.76 -15.30 0.67
N ASP A 72 -14.51 -15.71 0.42
CA ASP A 72 -14.08 -17.07 0.79
C ASP A 72 -12.57 -17.11 1.08
N PHE A 73 -12.06 -18.30 1.33
CA PHE A 73 -10.68 -18.51 1.70
C PHE A 73 -9.68 -18.20 0.60
N SER A 74 -10.11 -18.09 -0.64
CA SER A 74 -9.18 -17.80 -1.74
C SER A 74 -8.59 -16.39 -1.63
N ARG A 75 -9.23 -15.49 -0.89
CA ARG A 75 -8.86 -14.10 -0.73
C ARG A 75 -8.75 -13.40 -2.09
N ARG A 76 -9.67 -13.72 -2.98
CA ARG A 76 -9.71 -13.12 -4.30
C ARG A 76 -10.84 -12.11 -4.45
N PHE A 77 -11.95 -12.36 -3.79
CA PHE A 77 -13.14 -11.55 -3.96
C PHE A 77 -13.44 -10.80 -2.69
N VAL A 78 -13.17 -9.51 -2.72
CA VAL A 78 -13.33 -8.62 -1.58
C VAL A 78 -14.80 -8.35 -1.35
N ASN A 79 -15.27 -8.52 -0.11
CA ASN A 79 -16.64 -8.12 0.22
C ASN A 79 -16.68 -7.05 1.31
N GLY A 80 -15.55 -6.68 1.88
CA GLY A 80 -15.50 -5.61 2.86
C GLY A 80 -14.17 -4.91 2.87
N ILE A 81 -14.19 -3.58 2.97
CA ILE A 81 -12.99 -2.75 3.07
C ILE A 81 -13.23 -1.74 4.17
N ALA A 82 -12.27 -1.66 5.11
CA ALA A 82 -12.30 -0.65 6.18
C ALA A 82 -13.60 -0.68 6.99
N GLY A 83 -14.20 -1.85 7.12
CA GLY A 83 -15.43 -2.00 7.87
C GLY A 83 -16.70 -1.82 7.06
N PHE A 84 -16.60 -1.40 5.80
CA PHE A 84 -17.78 -1.29 4.93
C PHE A 84 -17.97 -2.64 4.24
N VAL A 85 -18.82 -3.45 4.80
CA VAL A 85 -19.02 -4.84 4.38
C VAL A 85 -20.35 -4.96 3.66
N ILE A 86 -20.33 -5.69 2.54
CA ILE A 86 -21.56 -5.95 1.79
C ILE A 86 -22.37 -6.98 2.56
N GLY A 87 -23.60 -6.63 2.90
CA GLY A 87 -24.47 -7.50 3.66
C GLY A 87 -24.98 -8.66 2.84
N ARG A 88 -25.34 -9.72 3.55
CA ARG A 88 -25.91 -10.89 2.90
C ARG A 88 -27.16 -10.49 2.12
N GLY A 89 -27.20 -10.90 0.86
CA GLY A 89 -28.35 -10.59 0.00
C GLY A 89 -28.31 -9.23 -0.67
N GLU A 90 -27.37 -8.37 -0.30
CA GLU A 90 -27.22 -7.11 -1.00
C GLU A 90 -26.62 -7.37 -2.38
N LYS A 91 -27.15 -6.71 -3.38
CA LYS A 91 -26.70 -6.90 -4.76
C LYS A 91 -25.68 -5.84 -5.10
N LYS A 92 -24.52 -5.95 -4.48
CA LYS A 92 -23.43 -5.00 -4.61
C LYS A 92 -22.11 -5.75 -4.73
N PHE A 93 -21.11 -5.02 -5.20
CA PHE A 93 -19.74 -5.54 -5.22
C PHE A 93 -18.76 -4.37 -5.11
N TRP A 94 -17.54 -4.69 -4.69
CA TRP A 94 -16.47 -3.72 -4.67
C TRP A 94 -15.79 -3.73 -6.04
N ARG A 95 -16.00 -2.67 -6.81
CA ARG A 95 -15.36 -2.53 -8.12
C ARG A 95 -14.00 -1.90 -7.94
N LEU A 96 -12.99 -2.49 -8.56
CA LEU A 96 -11.63 -2.01 -8.52
C LEU A 96 -11.28 -1.34 -9.84
N GLU A 97 -10.76 -0.12 -9.76
CA GLU A 97 -10.24 0.59 -10.91
C GLU A 97 -8.76 0.84 -10.70
N ILE A 98 -7.98 0.74 -11.76
CA ILE A 98 -6.57 1.04 -11.75
C ILE A 98 -6.36 2.16 -12.77
N ASP A 99 -5.85 3.30 -12.28
CA ASP A 99 -5.58 4.48 -13.10
C ASP A 99 -6.80 4.88 -13.92
N GLY A 100 -7.98 4.78 -13.32
CA GLY A 100 -9.23 5.24 -13.92
C GLY A 100 -9.94 4.22 -14.79
N LYS A 101 -9.41 3.01 -14.91
CA LYS A 101 -10.03 1.97 -15.72
C LYS A 101 -10.37 0.75 -14.86
N ASP A 102 -11.44 0.06 -15.20
CA ASP A 102 -11.79 -1.16 -14.49
C ASP A 102 -10.63 -2.14 -14.57
N ALA A 103 -10.28 -2.73 -13.43
CA ALA A 103 -9.23 -3.73 -13.38
C ALA A 103 -9.68 -4.98 -14.14
N GLU A 104 -8.78 -5.54 -14.93
CA GLU A 104 -9.07 -6.75 -15.70
C GLU A 104 -8.75 -8.01 -14.92
N VAL A 105 -8.06 -7.86 -13.80
CA VAL A 105 -7.70 -8.97 -12.93
C VAL A 105 -8.05 -8.61 -11.50
N GLY A 106 -8.13 -9.60 -10.63
CA GLY A 106 -8.44 -9.35 -9.24
C GLY A 106 -7.24 -8.84 -8.46
N ILE A 107 -7.52 -8.36 -7.26
CA ILE A 107 -6.48 -7.75 -6.40
C ILE A 107 -5.30 -8.71 -6.16
N ALA A 108 -5.57 -10.01 -6.17
CA ALA A 108 -4.55 -11.02 -5.89
C ALA A 108 -3.48 -11.08 -6.98
N GLU A 109 -3.81 -10.66 -8.21
CA GLU A 109 -2.88 -10.73 -9.34
C GLU A 109 -2.14 -9.43 -9.60
N ILE A 110 -2.35 -8.40 -8.80
CA ILE A 110 -1.76 -7.08 -9.07
C ILE A 110 -0.47 -6.89 -8.29
N LYS A 111 0.61 -6.62 -9.03
CA LYS A 111 1.89 -6.22 -8.44
C LYS A 111 2.11 -4.74 -8.75
N ILE A 112 2.55 -4.01 -7.75
CA ILE A 112 2.77 -2.57 -7.90
C ILE A 112 4.20 -2.36 -8.36
N SER A 113 4.38 -2.13 -9.66
CA SER A 113 5.71 -1.96 -10.25
C SER A 113 5.92 -0.56 -10.82
N GLN A 114 4.88 0.25 -10.86
CA GLN A 114 4.95 1.61 -11.35
C GLN A 114 3.90 2.43 -10.60
N PRO A 115 4.01 3.75 -10.62
CA PRO A 115 3.02 4.59 -9.92
C PRO A 115 1.61 4.19 -10.33
N MET A 116 0.73 4.10 -9.33
CA MET A 116 -0.57 3.49 -9.56
C MET A 116 -1.61 4.13 -8.66
N ARG A 117 -2.81 4.29 -9.18
CA ARG A 117 -3.96 4.68 -8.39
C ARG A 117 -4.94 3.53 -8.35
N LEU A 118 -5.22 3.09 -7.15
CA LEU A 118 -6.21 2.04 -6.90
C LEU A 118 -7.46 2.70 -6.36
N ARG A 119 -8.58 2.49 -7.01
CA ARG A 119 -9.83 3.09 -6.59
C ARG A 119 -10.87 1.99 -6.43
N TRP A 120 -11.40 1.88 -5.23
CA TRP A 120 -12.42 0.89 -4.90
C TRP A 120 -13.76 1.61 -4.76
N VAL A 121 -14.76 1.13 -5.45
CA VAL A 121 -16.08 1.76 -5.42
C VAL A 121 -17.14 0.70 -5.16
N MET A 122 -17.89 0.89 -4.08
CA MET A 122 -19.03 0.03 -3.79
C MET A 122 -20.07 0.28 -4.89
N THR A 123 -20.38 -0.76 -5.65
CA THR A 123 -21.20 -0.63 -6.85
C THR A 123 -22.36 -1.61 -6.80
N ALA A 124 -23.52 -1.13 -7.20
CA ALA A 124 -24.71 -2.00 -7.27
C ALA A 124 -24.72 -2.76 -8.58
N TYR A 125 -25.17 -4.00 -8.54
CA TYR A 125 -25.45 -4.74 -9.78
C TYR A 125 -26.66 -4.12 -10.45
N LYS A 126 -26.66 -4.20 -11.73
CA LYS A 126 -27.81 -3.75 -12.52
C LYS A 126 -28.82 -4.84 -12.72
#